data_046bead1b955a28e5856987a834328d1
#
_entry.id   046bead1b955a28e5856987a834328d1
#
_cell.length_a   1.000
_cell.length_b   1.000
_cell.length_c   1.000
_cell.angle_alpha   90.00
_cell.angle_beta   90.00
_cell.angle_gamma   90.00
#
_symmetry.space_group_name_H-M   'P 1'
#
loop_
_entity.id
_entity.type
_entity.pdbx_description
1 polymer ?
#
loop_
_entity_poly.entity_id
_entity_poly.type
_entity_poly.pdbx_seq_one_letter_code
_entity_poly.pdbx_strand_id
1 'polypeptide(L)'
;MRIRELTQNEWQKVAAMIHASTNAWYEANLNRSIFDEGDSSGCMIFPEVYEALDPNCCLVAEDDHGRMMGSCFYHPRETHVSLGIMNAHPDHAGRGVAAALLAEVVSRAGDLPVRLVSSCMNLDSFSLYTRAGFAPGELYQDMYVPSEKKLPEAPAGRERIREALEADIGAMVELEEELSGIRREKDFQFFLRNDQSIWRTLVIEGANQQIDGFLGSVSHPGSNMLGPGVMRREADALALIHAQLVLSGGRQPVFLVPARAAGLVSSLYRWGARNCELHVAQARGIVQHPSGITMPT
;
A
#
# COMPACT_ATOMS: atom_id res chain seq x y z
N MET A 1 19.91 -9.83 20.03
CA MET A 1 18.64 -9.48 19.33
C MET A 1 17.89 -10.76 19.05
N ARG A 2 16.61 -10.82 19.43
CA ARG A 2 15.70 -11.93 19.21
C ARG A 2 14.55 -11.47 18.32
N ILE A 3 14.09 -12.31 17.38
CA ILE A 3 12.89 -12.06 16.58
C ILE A 3 11.78 -12.99 17.06
N ARG A 4 10.59 -12.47 17.23
CA ARG A 4 9.38 -13.17 17.62
C ARG A 4 8.13 -12.54 16.99
N GLU A 5 7.01 -13.20 17.11
CA GLU A 5 5.72 -12.66 16.71
C GLU A 5 5.22 -11.59 17.70
N LEU A 6 4.45 -10.63 17.19
CA LEU A 6 3.78 -9.60 17.97
C LEU A 6 2.66 -10.23 18.81
N THR A 7 2.48 -9.71 20.02
CA THR A 7 1.33 -10.06 20.84
C THR A 7 0.34 -8.90 20.94
N GLN A 8 -0.94 -9.19 21.08
CA GLN A 8 -2.01 -8.17 21.03
C GLN A 8 -1.83 -7.05 22.06
N ASN A 9 -1.31 -7.37 23.25
CA ASN A 9 -1.05 -6.36 24.30
C ASN A 9 0.10 -5.40 23.97
N GLU A 10 0.79 -5.59 22.84
CA GLU A 10 1.87 -4.74 22.37
C GLU A 10 1.48 -3.86 21.17
N TRP A 11 0.25 -3.94 20.69
CA TRP A 11 -0.21 -3.17 19.53
C TRP A 11 0.04 -1.67 19.68
N GLN A 12 -0.23 -1.11 20.86
CA GLN A 12 0.07 0.30 21.12
C GLN A 12 1.56 0.63 21.04
N LYS A 13 2.44 -0.30 21.47
CA LYS A 13 3.89 -0.10 21.37
C LYS A 13 4.36 -0.12 19.91
N VAL A 14 3.81 -1.03 19.10
CA VAL A 14 4.11 -1.06 17.66
C VAL A 14 3.59 0.20 16.97
N ALA A 15 2.38 0.63 17.26
CA ALA A 15 1.82 1.88 16.71
C ALA A 15 2.70 3.09 17.07
N ALA A 16 3.11 3.21 18.32
CA ALA A 16 4.02 4.28 18.77
C ALA A 16 5.39 4.22 18.08
N MET A 17 5.92 3.01 17.86
CA MET A 17 7.19 2.84 17.15
C MET A 17 7.06 3.19 15.65
N ILE A 18 5.98 2.79 14.99
CA ILE A 18 5.71 3.16 13.59
C ILE A 18 5.63 4.69 13.48
N HIS A 19 4.86 5.32 14.35
CA HIS A 19 4.76 6.78 14.43
C HIS A 19 6.13 7.44 14.56
N ALA A 20 6.89 7.07 15.59
CA ALA A 20 8.19 7.68 15.89
C ALA A 20 9.20 7.47 14.76
N SER A 21 9.33 6.25 14.24
CA SER A 21 10.31 5.94 13.20
C SER A 21 9.96 6.58 11.86
N THR A 22 8.69 6.62 11.49
CA THR A 22 8.23 7.22 10.23
C THR A 22 8.42 8.74 10.28
N ASN A 23 7.88 9.41 11.31
CA ASN A 23 8.03 10.86 11.43
C ASN A 23 9.50 11.28 11.51
N ALA A 24 10.35 10.58 12.29
CA ALA A 24 11.78 10.88 12.38
C ALA A 24 12.46 10.84 11.02
N TRP A 25 12.13 9.86 10.16
CA TRP A 25 12.70 9.79 8.83
C TRP A 25 12.20 10.93 7.91
N TYR A 26 10.87 11.18 7.89
CA TYR A 26 10.28 12.22 7.05
C TYR A 26 10.72 13.63 7.46
N GLU A 27 10.82 13.89 8.75
CA GLU A 27 11.34 15.17 9.28
C GLU A 27 12.79 15.39 8.87
N ALA A 28 13.65 14.38 9.05
CA ALA A 28 15.07 14.48 8.72
C ALA A 28 15.35 14.62 7.22
N ASN A 29 14.53 14.05 6.35
CA ASN A 29 14.81 13.98 4.91
C ASN A 29 13.91 14.86 4.05
N LEU A 30 12.66 15.11 4.48
CA LEU A 30 11.66 15.86 3.71
C LEU A 30 11.06 17.05 4.48
N ASN A 31 11.55 17.34 5.68
CA ASN A 31 11.14 18.45 6.54
C ASN A 31 9.61 18.52 6.75
N ARG A 32 9.00 17.35 6.96
CA ARG A 32 7.57 17.20 7.25
C ARG A 32 7.31 15.94 8.07
N SER A 33 6.30 15.96 8.93
CA SER A 33 5.73 14.75 9.54
C SER A 33 4.67 14.14 8.62
N ILE A 34 4.47 12.82 8.73
CA ILE A 34 3.40 12.07 8.03
C ILE A 34 2.21 11.86 8.96
N PHE A 35 2.47 11.56 10.22
CA PHE A 35 1.46 11.37 11.25
C PHE A 35 1.40 12.59 12.17
N ASP A 36 0.26 12.82 12.81
CA ASP A 36 0.04 13.93 13.73
C ASP A 36 1.09 13.94 14.84
N GLU A 37 1.66 15.13 15.11
CA GLU A 37 2.70 15.28 16.14
C GLU A 37 2.13 14.96 17.53
N GLY A 38 2.84 14.07 18.24
CA GLY A 38 2.50 13.70 19.62
C GLY A 38 1.35 12.71 19.76
N ASP A 39 0.66 12.30 18.67
CA ASP A 39 -0.43 11.33 18.72
C ASP A 39 -0.17 10.13 17.81
N SER A 40 0.13 8.99 18.40
CA SER A 40 0.32 7.72 17.68
C SER A 40 -0.99 6.94 17.46
N SER A 41 -2.13 7.45 17.88
CA SER A 41 -3.41 6.73 17.79
C SER A 41 -3.79 6.40 16.35
N GLY A 42 -3.50 7.27 15.39
CA GLY A 42 -3.69 7.03 13.96
C GLY A 42 -2.92 5.80 13.47
N CYS A 43 -1.75 5.50 14.04
CA CYS A 43 -0.95 4.34 13.67
C CYS A 43 -1.49 3.00 14.20
N MET A 44 -2.53 3.02 15.05
CA MET A 44 -3.21 1.80 15.47
C MET A 44 -3.87 1.04 14.31
N ILE A 45 -4.19 1.74 13.20
CA ILE A 45 -4.72 1.09 12.00
C ILE A 45 -3.83 -0.07 11.51
N PHE A 46 -2.51 0.04 11.66
CA PHE A 46 -1.59 -1.00 11.17
C PHE A 46 -1.76 -2.32 11.94
N PRO A 47 -1.59 -2.40 13.27
CA PRO A 47 -1.82 -3.65 13.96
C PRO A 47 -3.30 -4.09 13.91
N GLU A 48 -4.27 -3.18 13.97
CA GLU A 48 -5.70 -3.52 13.94
C GLU A 48 -6.11 -4.15 12.60
N VAL A 49 -5.74 -3.55 11.47
CA VAL A 49 -6.08 -4.05 10.14
C VAL A 49 -5.23 -5.26 9.78
N TYR A 50 -3.93 -5.19 9.99
CA TYR A 50 -3.02 -6.22 9.51
C TYR A 50 -3.14 -7.51 10.31
N GLU A 51 -3.30 -7.44 11.63
CA GLU A 51 -3.53 -8.62 12.45
C GLU A 51 -4.95 -9.21 12.26
N ALA A 52 -5.95 -8.37 11.93
CA ALA A 52 -7.28 -8.88 11.56
C ALA A 52 -7.25 -9.60 10.20
N LEU A 53 -6.45 -9.11 9.27
CA LEU A 53 -6.28 -9.70 7.94
C LEU A 53 -5.36 -10.93 7.96
N ASP A 54 -4.24 -10.85 8.66
CA ASP A 54 -3.19 -11.86 8.74
C ASP A 54 -2.71 -12.04 10.18
N PRO A 55 -3.44 -12.78 11.03
CA PRO A 55 -3.06 -13.00 12.42
C PRO A 55 -1.66 -13.62 12.56
N ASN A 56 -0.86 -13.11 13.52
CA ASN A 56 0.51 -13.52 13.80
C ASN A 56 1.52 -13.24 12.67
N CYS A 57 1.17 -12.38 11.72
CA CYS A 57 2.04 -11.98 10.62
C CYS A 57 2.73 -10.62 10.87
N CYS A 58 2.98 -10.28 12.13
CA CYS A 58 3.87 -9.20 12.54
C CYS A 58 5.05 -9.76 13.32
N LEU A 59 6.27 -9.47 12.85
CA LEU A 59 7.52 -9.80 13.54
C LEU A 59 8.02 -8.60 14.33
N VAL A 60 8.49 -8.86 15.54
CA VAL A 60 9.12 -7.88 16.42
C VAL A 60 10.56 -8.32 16.70
N ALA A 61 11.50 -7.40 16.51
CA ALA A 61 12.87 -7.55 16.98
C ALA A 61 13.00 -6.92 18.36
N GLU A 62 13.55 -7.65 19.34
CA GLU A 62 13.79 -7.16 20.69
C GLU A 62 15.25 -7.32 21.11
N ASP A 63 15.70 -6.43 21.99
CA ASP A 63 17.03 -6.52 22.61
C ASP A 63 17.05 -7.52 23.77
N ASP A 64 18.23 -7.69 24.39
CA ASP A 64 18.42 -8.62 25.50
C ASP A 64 17.70 -8.20 26.78
N HIS A 65 17.11 -6.99 26.81
CA HIS A 65 16.27 -6.47 27.88
C HIS A 65 14.76 -6.51 27.54
N GLY A 66 14.38 -7.12 26.40
CA GLY A 66 13.00 -7.20 25.93
C GLY A 66 12.43 -5.87 25.37
N ARG A 67 13.27 -4.89 25.06
CA ARG A 67 12.84 -3.65 24.44
C ARG A 67 12.69 -3.84 22.93
N MET A 68 11.56 -3.37 22.37
CA MET A 68 11.27 -3.42 20.94
C MET A 68 12.26 -2.54 20.17
N MET A 69 12.97 -3.13 19.23
CA MET A 69 13.94 -2.48 18.36
C MET A 69 13.39 -2.19 16.97
N GLY A 70 12.38 -2.95 16.52
CA GLY A 70 11.76 -2.82 15.21
C GLY A 70 10.63 -3.80 15.04
N SER A 71 9.81 -3.60 14.00
CA SER A 71 8.73 -4.49 13.60
C SER A 71 8.62 -4.60 12.08
N CYS A 72 8.00 -5.68 11.63
CA CYS A 72 7.71 -5.91 10.22
C CYS A 72 6.42 -6.70 10.09
N PHE A 73 5.41 -6.13 9.45
CA PHE A 73 4.24 -6.87 8.99
C PHE A 73 4.53 -7.54 7.66
N TYR A 74 3.94 -8.71 7.44
CA TYR A 74 4.00 -9.40 6.16
C TYR A 74 2.68 -10.13 5.89
N HIS A 75 2.33 -10.30 4.65
CA HIS A 75 1.02 -10.77 4.21
C HIS A 75 1.19 -11.93 3.23
N PRO A 76 1.09 -13.19 3.70
CA PRO A 76 1.09 -14.36 2.82
C PRO A 76 -0.15 -14.38 1.93
N ARG A 77 0.06 -14.59 0.64
CA ARG A 77 -0.98 -14.72 -0.38
C ARG A 77 -0.71 -15.97 -1.22
N GLU A 78 -1.65 -16.32 -2.08
CA GLU A 78 -1.57 -17.52 -2.89
C GLU A 78 -0.38 -17.51 -3.85
N THR A 79 -0.02 -16.34 -4.38
CA THR A 79 1.04 -16.20 -5.39
C THR A 79 2.31 -15.53 -4.86
N HIS A 80 2.32 -15.00 -3.64
CA HIS A 80 3.44 -14.24 -3.11
C HIS A 80 3.31 -13.97 -1.60
N VAL A 81 4.36 -13.39 -1.03
CA VAL A 81 4.30 -12.74 0.29
C VAL A 81 4.52 -11.24 0.08
N SER A 82 3.56 -10.40 0.50
CA SER A 82 3.76 -8.95 0.55
C SER A 82 4.49 -8.56 1.83
N LEU A 83 5.54 -7.76 1.71
CA LEU A 83 6.12 -7.08 2.85
C LEU A 83 5.27 -5.84 3.15
N GLY A 84 4.69 -5.78 4.34
CA GLY A 84 3.96 -4.63 4.83
C GLY A 84 4.89 -3.56 5.41
N ILE A 85 4.35 -2.73 6.32
CA ILE A 85 5.18 -1.71 6.97
C ILE A 85 6.29 -2.36 7.80
N MET A 86 7.51 -1.90 7.57
CA MET A 86 8.71 -2.34 8.32
C MET A 86 9.42 -1.13 8.90
N ASN A 87 9.64 -1.15 10.20
CA ASN A 87 10.25 -0.04 10.94
C ASN A 87 11.37 -0.52 11.85
N ALA A 88 12.41 0.29 11.99
CA ALA A 88 13.41 0.17 13.04
C ALA A 88 13.36 1.43 13.91
N HIS A 89 13.40 1.26 15.22
CA HIS A 89 13.40 2.39 16.14
C HIS A 89 14.65 3.27 15.91
N PRO A 90 14.54 4.60 15.87
CA PRO A 90 15.68 5.50 15.61
C PRO A 90 16.91 5.23 16.48
N ASP A 91 16.72 4.94 17.77
CA ASP A 91 17.80 4.61 18.72
C ASP A 91 18.57 3.32 18.37
N HIS A 92 18.01 2.52 17.48
CA HIS A 92 18.60 1.26 17.01
C HIS A 92 19.02 1.29 15.54
N ALA A 93 19.03 2.47 14.92
CA ALA A 93 19.49 2.65 13.54
C ALA A 93 20.93 2.11 13.35
N GLY A 94 21.18 1.51 12.18
CA GLY A 94 22.50 0.93 11.85
C GLY A 94 22.86 -0.37 12.57
N ARG A 95 22.01 -0.91 13.44
CA ARG A 95 22.28 -2.17 14.18
C ARG A 95 21.80 -3.43 13.45
N GLY A 96 21.39 -3.33 12.19
CA GLY A 96 20.94 -4.47 11.39
C GLY A 96 19.55 -4.99 11.69
N VAL A 97 18.72 -4.22 12.43
CA VAL A 97 17.37 -4.63 12.84
C VAL A 97 16.48 -4.91 11.63
N ALA A 98 16.38 -3.97 10.71
CA ALA A 98 15.58 -4.13 9.49
C ALA A 98 16.09 -5.28 8.61
N ALA A 99 17.42 -5.48 8.51
CA ALA A 99 17.99 -6.59 7.75
C ALA A 99 17.62 -7.95 8.35
N ALA A 100 17.61 -8.06 9.69
CA ALA A 100 17.24 -9.30 10.38
C ALA A 100 15.75 -9.61 10.23
N LEU A 101 14.89 -8.60 10.37
CA LEU A 101 13.43 -8.75 10.14
C LEU A 101 13.14 -9.17 8.70
N LEU A 102 13.77 -8.53 7.72
CA LEU A 102 13.63 -8.86 6.30
C LEU A 102 14.08 -10.30 6.01
N ALA A 103 15.22 -10.73 6.56
CA ALA A 103 15.72 -12.09 6.39
C ALA A 103 14.75 -13.13 6.96
N GLU A 104 14.12 -12.85 8.09
CA GLU A 104 13.11 -13.74 8.69
C GLU A 104 11.85 -13.83 7.81
N VAL A 105 11.34 -12.71 7.27
CA VAL A 105 10.21 -12.73 6.34
C VAL A 105 10.55 -13.53 5.08
N VAL A 106 11.73 -13.32 4.50
CA VAL A 106 12.20 -14.08 3.33
C VAL A 106 12.29 -15.57 3.64
N SER A 107 12.77 -15.93 4.83
CA SER A 107 12.82 -17.32 5.28
C SER A 107 11.41 -17.95 5.40
N ARG A 108 10.46 -17.21 5.97
CA ARG A 108 9.06 -17.66 6.11
C ARG A 108 8.32 -17.75 4.78
N ALA A 109 8.69 -16.95 3.80
CA ALA A 109 8.10 -17.00 2.46
C ALA A 109 8.43 -18.30 1.70
N GLY A 110 9.51 -19.00 2.07
CA GLY A 110 9.95 -20.23 1.40
C GLY A 110 10.25 -19.98 -0.08
N ASP A 111 9.55 -20.70 -0.96
CA ASP A 111 9.72 -20.59 -2.42
C ASP A 111 8.87 -19.48 -3.05
N LEU A 112 7.95 -18.87 -2.30
CA LEU A 112 7.13 -17.78 -2.81
C LEU A 112 7.95 -16.51 -3.01
N PRO A 113 7.71 -15.76 -4.10
CA PRO A 113 8.32 -14.45 -4.26
C PRO A 113 7.85 -13.49 -3.16
N VAL A 114 8.78 -12.64 -2.69
CA VAL A 114 8.46 -11.57 -1.74
C VAL A 114 8.38 -10.26 -2.51
N ARG A 115 7.31 -9.49 -2.30
CA ARG A 115 7.04 -8.22 -2.98
C ARG A 115 6.89 -7.09 -1.97
N LEU A 116 7.27 -5.89 -2.36
CA LEU A 116 7.06 -4.67 -1.58
C LEU A 116 6.95 -3.46 -2.50
N VAL A 117 6.46 -2.36 -1.96
CA VAL A 117 6.54 -1.03 -2.55
C VAL A 117 7.18 -0.11 -1.52
N SER A 118 8.23 0.60 -1.90
CA SER A 118 8.97 1.46 -0.98
C SER A 118 9.32 2.80 -1.60
N SER A 119 9.51 3.81 -0.75
CA SER A 119 9.95 5.13 -1.17
C SER A 119 11.30 5.09 -1.88
N CYS A 120 11.37 5.69 -3.08
CA CYS A 120 12.65 5.93 -3.78
C CYS A 120 13.51 6.97 -3.08
N MET A 121 12.93 7.78 -2.21
CA MET A 121 13.63 8.82 -1.46
C MET A 121 14.42 8.23 -0.30
N ASN A 122 14.04 7.04 0.18
CA ASN A 122 14.73 6.31 1.25
C ASN A 122 15.80 5.37 0.67
N LEU A 123 16.99 5.94 0.40
CA LEU A 123 18.12 5.21 -0.17
C LEU A 123 18.61 4.07 0.73
N ASP A 124 18.47 4.20 2.04
CA ASP A 124 18.86 3.15 2.99
C ASP A 124 17.96 1.93 2.86
N SER A 125 16.64 2.13 2.80
CA SER A 125 15.67 1.06 2.56
C SER A 125 15.83 0.46 1.17
N PHE A 126 15.95 1.28 0.13
CA PHE A 126 16.18 0.81 -1.24
C PHE A 126 17.44 -0.07 -1.32
N SER A 127 18.54 0.38 -0.71
CA SER A 127 19.79 -0.36 -0.68
C SER A 127 19.71 -1.64 0.16
N LEU A 128 18.93 -1.62 1.26
CA LEU A 128 18.68 -2.79 2.09
C LEU A 128 18.01 -3.90 1.26
N TYR A 129 16.91 -3.57 0.57
CA TYR A 129 16.17 -4.53 -0.27
C TYR A 129 17.03 -5.05 -1.42
N THR A 130 17.77 -4.17 -2.11
CA THR A 130 18.65 -4.59 -3.21
C THR A 130 19.74 -5.55 -2.73
N ARG A 131 20.37 -5.27 -1.57
CA ARG A 131 21.36 -6.18 -0.96
C ARG A 131 20.74 -7.52 -0.53
N ALA A 132 19.46 -7.54 -0.21
CA ALA A 132 18.74 -8.77 0.11
C ALA A 132 18.24 -9.54 -1.14
N GLY A 133 18.62 -9.10 -2.34
CA GLY A 133 18.28 -9.77 -3.61
C GLY A 133 16.94 -9.36 -4.22
N PHE A 134 16.37 -8.24 -3.77
CA PHE A 134 15.19 -7.66 -4.43
C PHE A 134 15.62 -6.85 -5.64
N ALA A 135 14.92 -7.05 -6.76
CA ALA A 135 15.09 -6.26 -7.98
C ALA A 135 14.01 -5.18 -8.07
N PRO A 136 14.38 -3.92 -8.41
CA PRO A 136 13.39 -2.88 -8.67
C PRO A 136 12.61 -3.16 -9.96
N GLY A 137 11.34 -2.81 -9.95
CA GLY A 137 10.41 -2.96 -11.07
C GLY A 137 9.67 -1.65 -11.37
N GLU A 138 8.34 -1.65 -11.25
CA GLU A 138 7.49 -0.50 -11.59
C GLU A 138 7.77 0.69 -10.67
N LEU A 139 7.94 1.87 -11.29
CA LEU A 139 8.05 3.16 -10.62
C LEU A 139 6.67 3.84 -10.55
N TYR A 140 6.34 4.40 -9.41
CA TYR A 140 5.09 5.12 -9.17
C TYR A 140 5.33 6.57 -8.79
N GLN A 141 4.43 7.45 -9.25
CA GLN A 141 4.28 8.79 -8.71
C GLN A 141 3.18 8.78 -7.64
N ASP A 142 3.49 9.26 -6.45
CA ASP A 142 2.54 9.47 -5.38
C ASP A 142 1.84 10.79 -5.62
N MET A 143 0.61 10.73 -6.08
CA MET A 143 -0.14 11.89 -6.48
C MET A 143 -1.32 12.15 -5.54
N TYR A 144 -1.68 13.42 -5.41
CA TYR A 144 -2.92 13.87 -4.78
C TYR A 144 -3.48 15.08 -5.53
N VAL A 145 -4.78 15.30 -5.43
CA VAL A 145 -5.41 16.52 -5.95
C VAL A 145 -5.72 17.44 -4.78
N PRO A 146 -5.14 18.66 -4.75
CA PRO A 146 -5.41 19.63 -3.68
C PRO A 146 -6.92 19.95 -3.57
N SER A 147 -7.44 20.09 -2.35
CA SER A 147 -8.87 20.28 -2.08
C SER A 147 -9.44 21.58 -2.67
N GLU A 148 -8.60 22.60 -2.84
CA GLU A 148 -8.97 23.86 -3.49
C GLU A 148 -9.15 23.74 -5.02
N LYS A 149 -8.74 22.61 -5.62
CA LYS A 149 -8.92 22.35 -7.03
C LYS A 149 -10.31 21.76 -7.30
N LYS A 150 -11.06 22.42 -8.18
CA LYS A 150 -12.29 21.84 -8.72
C LYS A 150 -11.92 20.72 -9.68
N LEU A 151 -12.44 19.52 -9.41
CA LEU A 151 -12.32 18.43 -10.36
C LEU A 151 -13.00 18.80 -11.69
N PRO A 152 -12.47 18.35 -12.84
CA PRO A 152 -13.13 18.56 -14.13
C PRO A 152 -14.45 17.79 -14.20
N GLU A 153 -15.17 17.94 -15.32
CA GLU A 153 -16.30 17.07 -15.63
C GLU A 153 -15.86 15.60 -15.64
N ALA A 154 -16.81 14.74 -15.32
CA ALA A 154 -16.55 13.31 -15.24
C ALA A 154 -16.01 12.78 -16.57
N PRO A 155 -14.88 12.06 -16.59
CA PRO A 155 -14.36 11.47 -17.80
C PRO A 155 -15.30 10.38 -18.35
N ALA A 156 -15.14 10.05 -19.63
CA ALA A 156 -15.87 8.96 -20.27
C ALA A 156 -15.66 7.65 -19.48
N GLY A 157 -16.72 6.86 -19.34
CA GLY A 157 -16.71 5.62 -18.56
C GLY A 157 -17.21 5.76 -17.14
N ARG A 158 -17.49 6.99 -16.66
CA ARG A 158 -18.03 7.21 -15.32
C ARG A 158 -19.39 6.50 -15.12
N GLU A 159 -20.19 6.41 -16.16
CA GLU A 159 -21.49 5.74 -16.20
C GLU A 159 -21.42 4.23 -16.01
N ARG A 160 -20.22 3.63 -16.18
CA ARG A 160 -19.94 2.19 -16.01
C ARG A 160 -19.44 1.84 -14.62
N ILE A 161 -19.30 2.86 -13.74
CA ILE A 161 -18.71 2.68 -12.40
C ILE A 161 -19.82 2.51 -11.38
N ARG A 162 -19.65 1.49 -10.54
CA ARG A 162 -20.47 1.23 -9.36
C ARG A 162 -19.65 0.75 -8.18
N GLU A 163 -20.25 0.67 -7.01
CA GLU A 163 -19.60 -0.01 -5.87
C GLU A 163 -19.47 -1.51 -6.14
N ALA A 164 -18.37 -2.08 -5.67
CA ALA A 164 -18.11 -3.51 -5.74
C ALA A 164 -19.03 -4.27 -4.78
N LEU A 165 -19.44 -5.46 -5.22
CA LEU A 165 -20.25 -6.40 -4.44
C LEU A 165 -19.43 -7.66 -4.17
N GLU A 166 -19.83 -8.46 -3.18
CA GLU A 166 -19.18 -9.77 -2.92
C GLU A 166 -19.14 -10.67 -4.16
N ALA A 167 -20.17 -10.60 -5.02
CA ALA A 167 -20.21 -11.34 -6.27
C ALA A 167 -19.11 -10.94 -7.28
N ASP A 168 -18.49 -9.77 -7.13
CA ASP A 168 -17.42 -9.29 -8.01
C ASP A 168 -16.05 -9.84 -7.61
N ILE A 169 -15.89 -10.39 -6.40
CA ILE A 169 -14.59 -10.81 -5.85
C ILE A 169 -13.85 -11.73 -6.83
N GLY A 170 -14.52 -12.76 -7.34
CA GLY A 170 -13.90 -13.69 -8.28
C GLY A 170 -13.35 -12.99 -9.53
N ALA A 171 -14.13 -12.10 -10.14
CA ALA A 171 -13.71 -11.34 -11.32
C ALA A 171 -12.57 -10.33 -11.01
N MET A 172 -12.57 -9.73 -9.82
CA MET A 172 -11.48 -8.84 -9.37
C MET A 172 -10.17 -9.62 -9.18
N VAL A 173 -10.24 -10.81 -8.59
CA VAL A 173 -9.09 -11.70 -8.39
C VAL A 173 -8.50 -12.14 -9.73
N GLU A 174 -9.36 -12.60 -10.66
CA GLU A 174 -8.93 -13.03 -12.00
C GLU A 174 -8.29 -11.88 -12.78
N LEU A 175 -8.88 -10.69 -12.73
CA LEU A 175 -8.33 -9.51 -13.38
C LEU A 175 -6.96 -9.13 -12.81
N GLU A 176 -6.80 -9.13 -11.49
CA GLU A 176 -5.52 -8.79 -10.87
C GLU A 176 -4.44 -9.83 -11.17
N GLU A 177 -4.79 -11.12 -11.13
CA GLU A 177 -3.87 -12.19 -11.49
C GLU A 177 -3.45 -12.09 -12.97
N GLU A 178 -4.40 -11.86 -13.89
CA GLU A 178 -4.11 -11.66 -15.32
C GLU A 178 -3.14 -10.50 -15.56
N LEU A 179 -3.37 -9.35 -14.92
CA LEU A 179 -2.64 -8.12 -15.23
C LEU A 179 -1.34 -7.95 -14.42
N SER A 180 -1.22 -8.59 -13.26
CA SER A 180 -0.08 -8.36 -12.34
C SER A 180 0.51 -9.62 -11.70
N GLY A 181 -0.10 -10.78 -11.94
CA GLY A 181 0.31 -12.03 -11.29
C GLY A 181 0.06 -12.06 -9.79
N ILE A 182 -0.82 -11.21 -9.28
CA ILE A 182 -1.19 -11.13 -7.86
C ILE A 182 -2.54 -11.81 -7.66
N ARG A 183 -2.60 -12.72 -6.69
CA ARG A 183 -3.84 -13.34 -6.23
C ARG A 183 -3.99 -13.10 -4.74
N ARG A 184 -5.10 -12.47 -4.31
CA ARG A 184 -5.33 -12.08 -2.90
C ARG A 184 -6.82 -11.97 -2.58
N GLU A 185 -7.56 -13.04 -2.77
CA GLU A 185 -9.01 -13.08 -2.58
C GLU A 185 -9.44 -12.59 -1.18
N LYS A 186 -8.73 -13.02 -0.13
CA LYS A 186 -9.07 -12.64 1.25
C LYS A 186 -8.99 -11.12 1.51
N ASP A 187 -8.12 -10.40 0.77
CA ASP A 187 -8.03 -8.95 0.89
C ASP A 187 -9.32 -8.28 0.39
N PHE A 188 -9.83 -8.74 -0.76
CA PHE A 188 -11.09 -8.23 -1.30
C PHE A 188 -12.29 -8.59 -0.41
N GLN A 189 -12.33 -9.79 0.13
CA GLN A 189 -13.34 -10.18 1.13
C GLN A 189 -13.30 -9.26 2.35
N PHE A 190 -12.09 -8.94 2.85
CA PHE A 190 -11.90 -8.05 3.99
C PHE A 190 -12.36 -6.62 3.67
N PHE A 191 -11.97 -6.06 2.53
CA PHE A 191 -12.34 -4.70 2.13
C PHE A 191 -13.84 -4.56 1.90
N LEU A 192 -14.49 -5.54 1.28
CA LEU A 192 -15.94 -5.49 1.01
C LEU A 192 -16.78 -5.76 2.26
N ARG A 193 -16.34 -6.61 3.17
CA ARG A 193 -16.99 -6.79 4.48
C ARG A 193 -16.95 -5.50 5.29
N ASN A 194 -15.84 -4.75 5.24
CA ASN A 194 -15.68 -3.39 5.71
C ASN A 194 -16.16 -3.16 7.16
N ASP A 195 -15.84 -4.08 8.07
CA ASP A 195 -16.30 -4.06 9.47
C ASP A 195 -15.95 -2.75 10.20
N GLN A 196 -14.86 -2.10 9.79
CA GLN A 196 -14.39 -0.83 10.34
C GLN A 196 -14.98 0.41 9.65
N SER A 197 -15.74 0.24 8.57
CA SER A 197 -16.34 1.33 7.78
C SER A 197 -15.34 2.35 7.22
N ILE A 198 -14.09 1.93 6.94
CA ILE A 198 -13.02 2.77 6.42
C ILE A 198 -12.73 2.51 4.94
N TRP A 199 -13.26 1.42 4.37
CA TRP A 199 -13.01 1.00 3.00
C TRP A 199 -14.14 1.36 2.05
N ARG A 200 -13.80 1.63 0.81
CA ARG A 200 -14.73 1.66 -0.32
C ARG A 200 -14.03 1.10 -1.54
N THR A 201 -14.67 0.20 -2.23
CA THR A 201 -14.15 -0.36 -3.49
C THR A 201 -15.14 -0.07 -4.61
N LEU A 202 -14.63 0.51 -5.71
CA LEU A 202 -15.40 0.72 -6.94
C LEU A 202 -14.90 -0.24 -8.01
N VAL A 203 -15.81 -0.69 -8.86
CA VAL A 203 -15.52 -1.43 -10.08
C VAL A 203 -15.97 -0.65 -11.30
N ILE A 204 -15.29 -0.86 -12.44
CA ILE A 204 -15.73 -0.37 -13.74
C ILE A 204 -16.04 -1.55 -14.65
N GLU A 205 -17.25 -1.56 -15.20
CA GLU A 205 -17.73 -2.62 -16.07
C GLU A 205 -17.30 -2.38 -17.54
N GLY A 206 -16.87 -3.44 -18.17
CA GLY A 206 -16.58 -3.48 -19.61
C GLY A 206 -17.73 -4.02 -20.44
N ALA A 207 -17.41 -4.54 -21.62
CA ALA A 207 -18.37 -5.24 -22.44
C ALA A 207 -18.85 -6.52 -21.74
N ASN A 208 -20.14 -6.89 -21.95
CA ASN A 208 -20.73 -8.09 -21.39
C ASN A 208 -20.70 -8.16 -19.84
N GLN A 209 -20.68 -7.00 -19.16
CA GLN A 209 -20.67 -6.89 -17.69
C GLN A 209 -19.42 -7.51 -17.02
N GLN A 210 -18.36 -7.80 -17.75
CA GLN A 210 -17.07 -8.19 -17.17
C GLN A 210 -16.48 -7.00 -16.40
N ILE A 211 -15.63 -7.25 -15.41
CA ILE A 211 -14.89 -6.22 -14.70
C ILE A 211 -13.63 -5.85 -15.47
N ASP A 212 -13.52 -4.61 -15.94
CA ASP A 212 -12.34 -4.05 -16.64
C ASP A 212 -11.36 -3.36 -15.66
N GLY A 213 -11.80 -3.08 -14.44
CA GLY A 213 -10.96 -2.48 -13.41
C GLY A 213 -11.67 -2.36 -12.08
N PHE A 214 -10.86 -2.20 -11.05
CA PHE A 214 -11.33 -1.86 -9.70
C PHE A 214 -10.36 -0.88 -9.02
N LEU A 215 -10.86 -0.13 -8.05
CA LEU A 215 -10.05 0.78 -7.23
C LEU A 215 -10.64 0.84 -5.81
N GLY A 216 -9.85 0.40 -4.84
CA GLY A 216 -10.13 0.58 -3.43
C GLY A 216 -9.82 2.00 -2.95
N SER A 217 -10.34 2.36 -1.80
CA SER A 217 -9.90 3.52 -1.03
C SER A 217 -9.99 3.22 0.45
N VAL A 218 -9.07 3.78 1.22
CA VAL A 218 -9.08 3.76 2.68
C VAL A 218 -9.20 5.19 3.21
N SER A 219 -10.00 5.35 4.26
CA SER A 219 -10.28 6.63 4.88
C SER A 219 -10.13 6.53 6.39
N HIS A 220 -8.93 6.79 6.89
CA HIS A 220 -8.59 6.72 8.30
C HIS A 220 -7.52 7.79 8.63
N PRO A 221 -7.44 8.35 9.86
CA PRO A 221 -6.40 9.32 10.21
C PRO A 221 -4.96 8.83 9.95
N GLY A 222 -4.69 7.52 10.11
CA GLY A 222 -3.39 6.91 9.80
C GLY A 222 -3.23 6.44 8.36
N SER A 223 -4.26 6.51 7.51
CA SER A 223 -4.17 6.12 6.09
C SER A 223 -5.30 6.73 5.26
N ASN A 224 -4.96 7.64 4.38
CA ASN A 224 -5.90 8.29 3.47
C ASN A 224 -5.40 8.09 2.03
N MET A 225 -5.75 6.96 1.43
CA MET A 225 -5.20 6.56 0.14
C MET A 225 -6.27 6.02 -0.81
N LEU A 226 -6.00 6.11 -2.11
CA LEU A 226 -6.68 5.30 -3.13
C LEU A 226 -5.78 4.14 -3.52
N GLY A 227 -6.33 2.97 -3.48
CA GLY A 227 -5.70 1.67 -3.74
C GLY A 227 -6.21 0.62 -2.73
N PRO A 228 -5.92 -0.66 -2.97
CA PRO A 228 -5.31 -1.16 -4.19
C PRO A 228 -6.25 -1.04 -5.40
N GLY A 229 -5.65 -1.02 -6.59
CA GLY A 229 -6.43 -0.96 -7.83
C GLY A 229 -5.71 -1.59 -9.00
N VAL A 230 -6.49 -2.19 -9.90
CA VAL A 230 -6.00 -2.74 -11.17
C VAL A 230 -7.00 -2.42 -12.27
N MET A 231 -6.52 -1.95 -13.43
CA MET A 231 -7.35 -1.58 -14.58
C MET A 231 -6.67 -1.99 -15.89
N ARG A 232 -7.47 -2.37 -16.85
CA ARG A 232 -6.96 -2.73 -18.21
C ARG A 232 -6.39 -1.53 -18.94
N ARG A 233 -6.99 -0.34 -18.77
CA ARG A 233 -6.69 0.86 -19.57
C ARG A 233 -6.51 2.10 -18.73
N GLU A 234 -5.69 3.04 -19.16
CA GLU A 234 -5.50 4.35 -18.54
C GLU A 234 -6.82 5.13 -18.42
N ALA A 235 -7.72 5.01 -19.39
CA ALA A 235 -9.02 5.67 -19.36
C ALA A 235 -9.92 5.16 -18.23
N ASP A 236 -9.90 3.85 -17.93
CA ASP A 236 -10.64 3.25 -16.84
C ASP A 236 -10.06 3.66 -15.48
N ALA A 237 -8.72 3.74 -15.39
CA ALA A 237 -8.04 4.25 -14.20
C ALA A 237 -8.41 5.73 -13.92
N LEU A 238 -8.41 6.56 -14.97
CA LEU A 238 -8.79 7.97 -14.85
C LEU A 238 -10.22 8.13 -14.35
N ALA A 239 -11.15 7.31 -14.89
CA ALA A 239 -12.56 7.34 -14.49
C ALA A 239 -12.76 6.88 -13.03
N LEU A 240 -12.07 5.81 -12.59
CA LEU A 240 -12.14 5.30 -11.23
C LEU A 240 -11.51 6.28 -10.22
N ILE A 241 -10.35 6.86 -10.53
CA ILE A 241 -9.72 7.89 -9.69
C ILE A 241 -10.66 9.09 -9.53
N HIS A 242 -11.25 9.58 -10.63
CA HIS A 242 -12.22 10.68 -10.57
C HIS A 242 -13.40 10.34 -9.66
N ALA A 243 -13.97 9.14 -9.82
CA ALA A 243 -15.10 8.70 -9.00
C ALA A 243 -14.75 8.63 -7.51
N GLN A 244 -13.59 8.08 -7.15
CA GLN A 244 -13.11 8.01 -5.77
C GLN A 244 -12.85 9.41 -5.19
N LEU A 245 -12.25 10.33 -5.96
CA LEU A 245 -12.00 11.71 -5.52
C LEU A 245 -13.31 12.48 -5.26
N VAL A 246 -14.34 12.31 -6.10
CA VAL A 246 -15.68 12.89 -5.87
C VAL A 246 -16.28 12.36 -4.56
N LEU A 247 -16.15 11.07 -4.30
CA LEU A 247 -16.67 10.42 -3.09
C LEU A 247 -15.84 10.70 -1.84
N SER A 248 -14.64 11.26 -1.99
CA SER A 248 -13.74 11.57 -0.87
C SER A 248 -14.19 12.76 -0.02
N GLY A 249 -15.19 13.55 -0.46
CA GLY A 249 -15.79 14.61 0.36
C GLY A 249 -14.82 15.71 0.77
N GLY A 250 -13.86 16.09 -0.10
CA GLY A 250 -12.84 17.12 0.18
C GLY A 250 -11.57 16.61 0.87
N ARG A 251 -11.51 15.34 1.27
CA ARG A 251 -10.24 14.71 1.67
C ARG A 251 -9.30 14.67 0.47
N GLN A 252 -8.01 14.67 0.73
CA GLN A 252 -6.95 14.63 -0.30
C GLN A 252 -6.24 13.27 -0.23
N PRO A 253 -6.88 12.15 -0.67
CA PRO A 253 -6.20 10.87 -0.65
C PRO A 253 -4.99 10.88 -1.57
N VAL A 254 -3.91 10.24 -1.11
CA VAL A 254 -2.74 9.95 -1.95
C VAL A 254 -3.01 8.69 -2.75
N PHE A 255 -2.51 8.63 -3.98
CA PHE A 255 -2.59 7.46 -4.84
C PHE A 255 -1.34 7.30 -5.70
N LEU A 256 -0.91 6.05 -5.82
CA LEU A 256 0.30 5.70 -6.55
C LEU A 256 -0.05 5.38 -8.01
N VAL A 257 0.50 6.13 -8.95
CA VAL A 257 0.24 5.99 -10.38
C VAL A 257 1.50 5.49 -11.09
N PRO A 258 1.43 4.42 -11.90
CA PRO A 258 2.59 3.96 -12.65
C PRO A 258 3.18 5.09 -13.51
N ALA A 259 4.46 5.40 -13.32
CA ALA A 259 5.12 6.49 -14.05
C ALA A 259 5.13 6.27 -15.56
N ARG A 260 5.08 5.00 -16.03
CA ARG A 260 4.98 4.63 -17.44
C ARG A 260 3.62 4.95 -18.07
N ALA A 261 2.56 5.16 -17.27
CA ALA A 261 1.22 5.49 -17.75
C ALA A 261 1.13 6.98 -18.11
N ALA A 262 1.86 7.39 -19.15
CA ALA A 262 2.10 8.80 -19.46
C ALA A 262 0.81 9.58 -19.76
N GLY A 263 -0.18 8.98 -20.39
CA GLY A 263 -1.48 9.60 -20.69
C GLY A 263 -2.30 9.85 -19.42
N LEU A 264 -2.32 8.87 -18.50
CA LEU A 264 -2.96 8.98 -17.19
C LEU A 264 -2.28 10.08 -16.35
N VAL A 265 -0.96 10.01 -16.18
CA VAL A 265 -0.16 10.99 -15.44
C VAL A 265 -0.38 12.40 -15.99
N SER A 266 -0.30 12.59 -17.32
CA SER A 266 -0.54 13.88 -17.96
C SER A 266 -1.96 14.41 -17.69
N SER A 267 -2.97 13.53 -17.69
CA SER A 267 -4.36 13.90 -17.39
C SER A 267 -4.53 14.36 -15.94
N LEU A 268 -3.91 13.65 -15.00
CA LEU A 268 -3.94 14.01 -13.59
C LEU A 268 -3.27 15.37 -13.34
N TYR A 269 -2.14 15.65 -13.97
CA TYR A 269 -1.53 17.00 -13.89
C TYR A 269 -2.44 18.10 -14.47
N ARG A 270 -3.18 17.83 -15.56
CA ARG A 270 -4.19 18.77 -16.07
C ARG A 270 -5.33 19.02 -15.07
N TRP A 271 -5.65 18.05 -14.20
CA TRP A 271 -6.59 18.24 -13.08
C TRP A 271 -5.99 19.05 -11.92
N GLY A 272 -4.72 19.38 -11.99
CA GLY A 272 -3.99 20.09 -10.94
C GLY A 272 -3.44 19.17 -9.86
N ALA A 273 -3.34 17.87 -10.13
CA ALA A 273 -2.68 16.96 -9.21
C ALA A 273 -1.22 17.37 -8.98
N ARG A 274 -0.71 17.02 -7.81
CA ARG A 274 0.68 17.22 -7.42
C ARG A 274 1.31 15.88 -7.08
N ASN A 275 2.57 15.72 -7.44
CA ASN A 275 3.40 14.61 -7.00
C ASN A 275 4.05 14.98 -5.67
N CYS A 276 3.91 14.16 -4.65
CA CYS A 276 4.49 14.39 -3.33
C CYS A 276 5.66 13.45 -3.01
N GLU A 277 5.77 12.31 -3.71
CA GLU A 277 6.82 11.32 -3.50
C GLU A 277 6.95 10.41 -4.73
N LEU A 278 7.98 9.56 -4.73
CA LEU A 278 8.16 8.48 -5.70
C LEU A 278 8.31 7.15 -4.95
N HIS A 279 7.56 6.14 -5.37
CA HIS A 279 7.69 4.78 -4.88
C HIS A 279 8.12 3.82 -5.98
N VAL A 280 8.78 2.74 -5.61
CA VAL A 280 9.17 1.67 -6.52
C VAL A 280 8.71 0.32 -5.97
N ALA A 281 8.10 -0.48 -6.83
CA ALA A 281 7.89 -1.88 -6.54
C ALA A 281 9.22 -2.62 -6.60
N GLN A 282 9.50 -3.45 -5.60
CA GLN A 282 10.67 -4.33 -5.59
C GLN A 282 10.20 -5.75 -5.30
N ALA A 283 10.84 -6.73 -5.92
CA ALA A 283 10.51 -8.13 -5.71
C ALA A 283 11.77 -9.00 -5.64
N ARG A 284 11.72 -10.01 -4.76
CA ARG A 284 12.68 -11.10 -4.70
C ARG A 284 12.00 -12.38 -5.16
N GLY A 285 12.58 -13.08 -6.11
CA GLY A 285 11.96 -14.20 -6.82
C GLY A 285 11.37 -13.78 -8.17
N ILE A 286 10.70 -14.72 -8.82
CA ILE A 286 10.11 -14.49 -10.15
C ILE A 286 8.72 -13.90 -9.98
N VAL A 287 8.51 -12.73 -10.57
CA VAL A 287 7.21 -12.06 -10.59
C VAL A 287 6.84 -11.64 -12.02
N GLN A 288 5.54 -11.60 -12.31
CA GLN A 288 5.03 -11.06 -13.55
C GLN A 288 5.19 -9.53 -13.58
N HIS A 289 5.61 -8.99 -14.72
CA HIS A 289 5.55 -7.55 -14.96
C HIS A 289 4.10 -7.14 -15.24
N PRO A 290 3.61 -6.05 -14.63
CA PRO A 290 2.24 -5.58 -14.86
C PRO A 290 2.00 -5.22 -16.33
N SER A 291 0.89 -5.72 -16.90
CA SER A 291 0.46 -5.41 -18.27
C SER A 291 -0.63 -4.33 -18.35
N GLY A 292 -1.33 -4.06 -17.25
CA GLY A 292 -2.33 -3.02 -17.07
C GLY A 292 -1.85 -1.86 -16.21
N ILE A 293 -2.79 -1.09 -15.68
CA ILE A 293 -2.53 -0.07 -14.66
C ILE A 293 -2.69 -0.72 -13.28
N THR A 294 -1.64 -0.70 -12.49
CA THR A 294 -1.64 -1.19 -11.10
C THR A 294 -1.39 -0.03 -10.15
N MET A 295 -2.21 0.10 -9.13
CA MET A 295 -2.14 1.15 -8.12
C MET A 295 -2.04 0.48 -6.75
N PRO A 296 -0.82 0.28 -6.21
CA PRO A 296 -0.64 -0.28 -4.87
C PRO A 296 -1.07 0.72 -3.78
N THR A 297 -1.21 0.21 -2.55
CA THR A 297 -1.39 1.01 -1.32
C THR A 297 -0.30 0.72 -0.34
#